data_93ab29da906b638d7c1f8e49a5a629bd
#
_entry.id   93ab29da906b638d7c1f8e49a5a629bd
#
_cell.length_a   1.000
_cell.length_b   1.000
_cell.length_c   1.000
_cell.angle_alpha   90.00
_cell.angle_beta   90.00
_cell.angle_gamma   90.00
#
_symmetry.space_group_name_H-M   'P 1'
#
loop_
_entity.id
_entity.type
_entity.pdbx_description
1 polymer ?
#
loop_
_entity_poly.entity_id
_entity_poly.type
_entity_poly.pdbx_seq_one_letter_code
_entity_poly.pdbx_strand_id
1 'polypeptide(L)'
;MKKILFVILSLILGLNLSAQTDRYLYANLYEGCVDDEPSPIYGGTYNAYPKDMIDAQFPGGDVELSLFIHQNTERQEVYSGETAENGKPLLVTGEVLVQFVIDRCGKPGRFQIIQSLTEEQDAEALRIMEMLPIFKSASINGMRVKSAYIAPVKFKWKHMPDPEPEPEYNYDDSYYYDDDYWW
;
A
#
# COMPACT_ATOMS: atom_id res chain seq x y z
N MET A 1 1.07 37.54 -11.59
CA MET A 1 0.84 36.12 -11.89
C MET A 1 2.07 35.21 -11.67
N LYS A 2 3.29 35.58 -12.10
CA LYS A 2 4.50 34.74 -11.89
C LYS A 2 4.89 34.50 -10.41
N LYS A 3 4.62 35.46 -9.50
CA LYS A 3 4.97 35.33 -8.08
C LYS A 3 4.06 34.35 -7.32
N ILE A 4 2.80 34.21 -7.72
CA ILE A 4 1.84 33.28 -7.09
C ILE A 4 2.17 31.83 -7.49
N LEU A 5 2.62 31.62 -8.72
CA LEU A 5 3.02 30.30 -9.21
C LEU A 5 4.24 29.75 -8.43
N PHE A 6 5.19 30.61 -8.07
CA PHE A 6 6.36 30.22 -7.28
C PHE A 6 6.02 29.81 -5.83
N VAL A 7 5.03 30.48 -5.21
CA VAL A 7 4.58 30.16 -3.85
C VAL A 7 3.82 28.82 -3.84
N ILE A 8 2.98 28.55 -4.83
CA ILE A 8 2.27 27.26 -4.95
C ILE A 8 3.26 26.13 -5.23
N LEU A 9 4.24 26.33 -6.08
CA LEU A 9 5.26 25.33 -6.37
C LEU A 9 6.15 25.03 -5.15
N SER A 10 6.46 26.03 -4.32
CA SER A 10 7.21 25.84 -3.07
C SER A 10 6.40 25.12 -1.99
N LEU A 11 5.08 25.31 -1.93
CA LEU A 11 4.19 24.60 -1.02
C LEU A 11 4.06 23.11 -1.41
N ILE A 12 3.97 22.79 -2.70
CA ILE A 12 3.91 21.41 -3.19
C ILE A 12 5.24 20.68 -2.95
N LEU A 13 6.37 21.37 -3.16
CA LEU A 13 7.70 20.84 -2.86
C LEU A 13 7.93 20.66 -1.36
N GLY A 14 7.37 21.55 -0.52
CA GLY A 14 7.48 21.48 0.95
C GLY A 14 6.74 20.28 1.55
N LEU A 15 5.59 19.90 0.98
CA LEU A 15 4.81 18.74 1.44
C LEU A 15 5.50 17.40 1.13
N ASN A 16 6.23 17.34 0.00
CA ASN A 16 7.01 16.13 -0.33
C ASN A 16 8.31 16.03 0.46
N LEU A 17 8.86 17.15 0.95
CA LEU A 17 10.12 17.16 1.68
C LEU A 17 9.97 16.58 3.09
N SER A 18 8.80 16.77 3.75
CA SER A 18 8.60 16.24 5.11
C SER A 18 8.47 14.72 5.12
N ALA A 19 7.77 14.12 4.15
CA ALA A 19 7.65 12.67 4.04
C ALA A 19 8.98 11.98 3.68
N GLN A 20 9.84 12.64 2.91
CA GLN A 20 11.20 12.15 2.64
C GLN A 20 12.11 12.28 3.85
N THR A 21 12.00 13.35 4.64
CA THR A 21 12.84 13.59 5.81
C THR A 21 12.64 12.53 6.88
N ASP A 22 11.40 12.07 7.09
CA ASP A 22 11.10 11.04 8.09
C ASP A 22 11.67 9.66 7.70
N ARG A 23 11.70 9.30 6.42
CA ARG A 23 12.34 8.06 5.95
C ARG A 23 13.85 8.02 6.23
N TYR A 24 14.54 9.14 6.00
CA TYR A 24 15.97 9.25 6.26
C TYR A 24 16.28 9.34 7.77
N LEU A 25 15.39 9.93 8.55
CA LEU A 25 15.57 10.08 9.99
C LEU A 25 15.70 8.71 10.68
N TYR A 26 14.85 7.75 10.34
CA TYR A 26 14.92 6.40 10.91
C TYR A 26 16.12 5.61 10.40
N ALA A 27 16.50 5.74 9.15
CA ALA A 27 17.70 5.09 8.61
C ALA A 27 18.97 5.54 9.37
N ASN A 28 19.11 6.84 9.61
CA ASN A 28 20.24 7.40 10.36
C ASN A 28 20.23 7.03 11.86
N LEU A 29 19.04 6.84 12.44
CA LEU A 29 18.89 6.48 13.86
C LEU A 29 19.48 5.11 14.18
N TYR A 30 19.57 4.23 13.18
CA TYR A 30 20.02 2.84 13.31
C TYR A 30 21.31 2.55 12.54
N GLU A 31 22.03 3.57 12.10
CA GLU A 31 23.31 3.39 11.41
C GLU A 31 24.28 2.59 12.28
N GLY A 32 24.80 1.48 11.74
CA GLY A 32 25.66 0.56 12.47
C GLY A 32 24.98 -0.31 13.54
N CYS A 33 23.64 -0.25 13.66
CA CYS A 33 22.91 -1.15 14.56
C CYS A 33 22.94 -2.59 14.05
N VAL A 34 23.31 -3.52 14.93
CA VAL A 34 23.29 -4.98 14.68
C VAL A 34 22.42 -5.62 15.75
N ASP A 35 21.47 -6.45 15.33
CA ASP A 35 20.57 -7.20 16.21
C ASP A 35 20.87 -8.70 16.14
N ASP A 36 22.03 -9.09 16.61
CA ASP A 36 22.57 -10.44 16.64
C ASP A 36 22.29 -11.22 17.94
N GLU A 37 21.80 -10.54 18.99
CA GLU A 37 21.48 -11.19 20.25
C GLU A 37 20.09 -11.83 20.26
N PRO A 38 19.95 -13.07 20.78
CA PRO A 38 18.66 -13.68 21.02
C PRO A 38 17.88 -12.86 22.05
N SER A 39 16.72 -12.38 21.68
CA SER A 39 15.82 -11.61 22.54
C SER A 39 14.37 -11.99 22.28
N PRO A 40 13.49 -11.87 23.30
CA PRO A 40 12.08 -12.16 23.12
C PRO A 40 11.44 -11.23 22.08
N ILE A 41 10.43 -11.77 21.38
CA ILE A 41 9.59 -11.04 20.45
C ILE A 41 8.25 -10.82 21.16
N TYR A 42 7.72 -9.61 21.16
CA TYR A 42 6.46 -9.27 21.79
C TYR A 42 5.37 -9.01 20.75
N GLY A 43 4.14 -9.42 21.06
CA GLY A 43 2.97 -9.22 20.22
C GLY A 43 2.72 -10.29 19.15
N GLY A 44 1.63 -10.13 18.40
CA GLY A 44 1.20 -11.08 17.39
C GLY A 44 0.98 -12.49 17.97
N THR A 45 1.55 -13.50 17.34
CA THR A 45 1.53 -14.90 17.77
C THR A 45 2.64 -15.28 18.77
N TYR A 46 3.48 -14.31 19.16
CA TYR A 46 4.58 -14.51 20.10
C TYR A 46 4.18 -14.22 21.56
N ASN A 47 5.01 -13.51 22.30
CA ASN A 47 4.75 -13.20 23.71
C ASN A 47 3.73 -12.07 23.86
N ALA A 48 3.01 -12.06 25.00
CA ALA A 48 2.08 -10.97 25.32
C ALA A 48 2.78 -9.60 25.35
N TYR A 49 2.02 -8.55 25.03
CA TYR A 49 2.48 -7.17 25.14
C TYR A 49 2.66 -6.77 26.60
N PRO A 50 3.84 -6.28 27.02
CA PRO A 50 4.01 -5.64 28.31
C PRO A 50 3.21 -4.33 28.40
N LYS A 51 2.72 -3.98 29.58
CA LYS A 51 1.91 -2.75 29.78
C LYS A 51 2.60 -1.45 29.38
N ASP A 52 3.93 -1.41 29.56
CA ASP A 52 4.74 -0.19 29.33
C ASP A 52 5.45 -0.25 27.96
N MET A 53 4.98 -1.09 27.06
CA MET A 53 5.53 -1.19 25.71
C MET A 53 5.01 -0.05 24.84
N ILE A 54 5.95 0.63 24.19
CA ILE A 54 5.66 1.54 23.08
C ILE A 54 5.85 0.74 21.80
N ASP A 55 4.81 0.68 20.98
CA ASP A 55 4.82 -0.12 19.75
C ASP A 55 5.82 0.42 18.70
N ALA A 56 6.22 -0.48 17.82
CA ALA A 56 6.97 -0.09 16.64
C ALA A 56 6.09 0.77 15.72
N GLN A 57 6.70 1.71 15.02
CA GLN A 57 5.98 2.67 14.21
C GLN A 57 6.57 2.77 12.81
N PHE A 58 5.72 2.67 11.79
CA PHE A 58 6.07 2.99 10.40
C PHE A 58 6.42 4.50 10.28
N PRO A 59 7.36 4.91 9.40
CA PRO A 59 7.60 6.31 9.10
C PRO A 59 6.31 7.03 8.66
N GLY A 60 5.84 7.99 9.46
CA GLY A 60 4.56 8.66 9.26
C GLY A 60 3.34 7.98 9.90
N GLY A 61 3.51 6.82 10.56
CA GLY A 61 2.46 6.11 11.30
C GLY A 61 1.61 5.17 10.43
N ASP A 62 0.51 4.67 11.01
CA ASP A 62 -0.31 3.60 10.41
C ASP A 62 -1.04 4.04 9.13
N VAL A 63 -1.38 5.31 9.01
CA VAL A 63 -2.01 5.87 7.80
C VAL A 63 -1.04 5.80 6.63
N GLU A 64 0.22 6.19 6.85
CA GLU A 64 1.26 6.14 5.83
C GLU A 64 1.63 4.70 5.47
N LEU A 65 1.61 3.77 6.43
CA LEU A 65 1.76 2.33 6.14
C LEU A 65 0.64 1.83 5.23
N SER A 66 -0.61 2.20 5.53
CA SER A 66 -1.76 1.81 4.72
C SER A 66 -1.67 2.38 3.29
N LEU A 67 -1.24 3.62 3.14
CA LEU A 67 -0.99 4.25 1.85
C LEU A 67 0.16 3.58 1.10
N PHE A 68 1.27 3.28 1.79
CA PHE A 68 2.40 2.56 1.21
C PHE A 68 1.97 1.21 0.64
N ILE A 69 1.23 0.42 1.43
CA ILE A 69 0.70 -0.88 0.99
C ILE A 69 -0.19 -0.69 -0.24
N HIS A 70 -1.16 0.21 -0.16
CA HIS A 70 -2.12 0.44 -1.26
C HIS A 70 -1.43 0.90 -2.56
N GLN A 71 -0.45 1.79 -2.48
CA GLN A 71 0.29 2.32 -3.64
C GLN A 71 1.19 1.28 -4.30
N ASN A 72 1.67 0.28 -3.54
CA ASN A 72 2.56 -0.75 -4.03
C ASN A 72 1.82 -2.07 -4.34
N THR A 73 0.52 -2.17 -4.06
CA THR A 73 -0.27 -3.36 -4.39
C THR A 73 -0.57 -3.39 -5.88
N GLU A 74 -0.04 -4.42 -6.57
CA GLU A 74 -0.38 -4.69 -7.94
C GLU A 74 -1.72 -5.43 -8.03
N ARG A 75 -2.48 -5.13 -9.08
CA ARG A 75 -3.79 -5.74 -9.27
C ARG A 75 -3.64 -7.21 -9.64
N GLN A 76 -4.13 -8.09 -8.75
CA GLN A 76 -4.22 -9.51 -8.99
C GLN A 76 -5.67 -9.89 -9.34
N GLU A 77 -5.93 -10.22 -10.60
CA GLU A 77 -7.25 -10.65 -11.07
C GLU A 77 -7.39 -12.16 -10.93
N VAL A 78 -7.73 -12.62 -9.74
CA VAL A 78 -7.99 -14.01 -9.46
C VAL A 78 -9.50 -14.25 -9.44
N TYR A 79 -9.98 -15.19 -10.22
CA TYR A 79 -11.40 -15.52 -10.34
C TYR A 79 -11.76 -16.69 -9.44
N SER A 80 -12.90 -16.59 -8.73
CA SER A 80 -13.38 -17.64 -7.81
C SER A 80 -13.90 -18.90 -8.50
N GLY A 81 -14.09 -18.84 -9.82
CA GLY A 81 -14.78 -19.89 -10.58
C GLY A 81 -16.30 -19.75 -10.56
N GLU A 82 -16.84 -18.83 -9.78
CA GLU A 82 -18.27 -18.50 -9.73
C GLU A 82 -18.61 -17.34 -10.67
N THR A 83 -19.89 -17.26 -11.05
CA THR A 83 -20.40 -16.16 -11.88
C THR A 83 -21.49 -15.40 -11.12
N ALA A 84 -21.51 -14.09 -11.30
CA ALA A 84 -22.57 -13.22 -10.80
C ALA A 84 -23.88 -13.44 -11.58
N GLU A 85 -25.00 -12.90 -11.08
CA GLU A 85 -26.33 -12.99 -11.73
C GLU A 85 -26.33 -12.43 -13.17
N ASN A 86 -25.43 -11.50 -13.48
CA ASN A 86 -25.25 -10.94 -14.82
C ASN A 86 -24.34 -11.78 -15.73
N GLY A 87 -23.93 -12.98 -15.30
CA GLY A 87 -23.07 -13.90 -16.06
C GLY A 87 -21.57 -13.53 -16.07
N LYS A 88 -21.14 -12.48 -15.36
CA LYS A 88 -19.72 -12.11 -15.26
C LYS A 88 -19.00 -12.96 -14.20
N PRO A 89 -17.75 -13.39 -14.45
CA PRO A 89 -16.98 -14.12 -13.45
C PRO A 89 -16.69 -13.24 -12.23
N LEU A 90 -16.76 -13.86 -11.05
CA LEU A 90 -16.49 -13.18 -9.78
C LEU A 90 -15.00 -13.20 -9.44
N LEU A 91 -14.47 -12.04 -9.07
CA LEU A 91 -13.10 -11.90 -8.57
C LEU A 91 -13.03 -12.28 -7.09
N VAL A 92 -11.95 -12.97 -6.71
CA VAL A 92 -11.62 -13.19 -5.30
C VAL A 92 -11.21 -11.85 -4.68
N THR A 93 -11.96 -11.41 -3.68
CA THR A 93 -11.70 -10.17 -2.95
C THR A 93 -11.60 -10.46 -1.46
N GLY A 94 -10.78 -9.72 -0.75
CA GLY A 94 -10.58 -9.88 0.68
C GLY A 94 -9.33 -9.19 1.17
N GLU A 95 -8.73 -9.74 2.21
CA GLU A 95 -7.45 -9.28 2.73
C GLU A 95 -6.55 -10.46 3.10
N VAL A 96 -5.26 -10.33 2.79
CA VAL A 96 -4.20 -11.20 3.29
C VAL A 96 -3.61 -10.53 4.53
N LEU A 97 -3.54 -11.25 5.65
CA LEU A 97 -2.88 -10.76 6.86
C LEU A 97 -1.46 -11.31 6.92
N VAL A 98 -0.49 -10.41 6.91
CA VAL A 98 0.92 -10.76 7.03
C VAL A 98 1.44 -10.31 8.39
N GLN A 99 1.93 -11.27 9.18
CA GLN A 99 2.68 -11.00 10.41
C GLN A 99 4.17 -10.92 10.06
N PHE A 100 4.87 -9.96 10.64
CA PHE A 100 6.31 -9.82 10.53
C PHE A 100 6.91 -9.30 11.83
N VAL A 101 8.22 -9.46 11.98
CA VAL A 101 8.94 -9.01 13.16
C VAL A 101 9.74 -7.76 12.82
N ILE A 102 9.63 -6.75 13.64
CA ILE A 102 10.49 -5.57 13.62
C ILE A 102 11.56 -5.77 14.69
N ASP A 103 12.81 -5.80 14.27
CA ASP A 103 13.93 -5.99 15.17
C ASP A 103 14.27 -4.72 15.97
N ARG A 104 15.28 -4.81 16.87
CA ARG A 104 15.72 -3.65 17.68
C ARG A 104 16.33 -2.52 16.85
N CYS A 105 16.72 -2.82 15.62
CA CYS A 105 17.22 -1.85 14.65
C CYS A 105 16.12 -1.32 13.71
N GLY A 106 14.86 -1.63 13.99
CA GLY A 106 13.72 -1.18 13.20
C GLY A 106 13.55 -1.91 11.87
N LYS A 107 14.37 -2.93 11.59
CA LYS A 107 14.32 -3.67 10.33
C LYS A 107 13.19 -4.69 10.36
N PRO A 108 12.24 -4.64 9.38
CA PRO A 108 11.21 -5.66 9.23
C PRO A 108 11.80 -6.95 8.64
N GLY A 109 11.24 -8.10 9.06
CA GLY A 109 11.64 -9.41 8.57
C GLY A 109 10.77 -10.52 9.15
N ARG A 110 11.11 -11.79 8.84
CA ARG A 110 10.34 -12.97 9.27
C ARG A 110 8.87 -12.88 8.88
N PHE A 111 8.61 -12.57 7.61
CA PHE A 111 7.25 -12.44 7.08
C PHE A 111 6.54 -13.79 7.08
N GLN A 112 5.32 -13.81 7.60
CA GLN A 112 4.48 -14.99 7.68
C GLN A 112 3.03 -14.61 7.38
N ILE A 113 2.40 -15.32 6.45
CA ILE A 113 0.97 -15.19 6.19
C ILE A 113 0.21 -15.89 7.32
N ILE A 114 -0.66 -15.15 8.01
CA ILE A 114 -1.54 -15.67 9.07
C ILE A 114 -2.99 -15.77 8.63
N GLN A 115 -3.35 -15.09 7.54
CA GLN A 115 -4.62 -15.26 6.83
C GLN A 115 -4.34 -15.15 5.34
N SER A 116 -4.62 -16.23 4.61
CA SER A 116 -4.43 -16.38 3.17
C SER A 116 -5.70 -16.08 2.41
N LEU A 117 -5.59 -15.68 1.14
CA LEU A 117 -6.70 -15.62 0.18
C LEU A 117 -6.48 -16.59 -0.99
N THR A 118 -5.51 -16.30 -1.84
CA THR A 118 -5.07 -17.14 -2.96
C THR A 118 -3.55 -17.10 -3.04
N GLU A 119 -2.96 -18.07 -3.74
CA GLU A 119 -1.49 -18.15 -3.86
C GLU A 119 -0.90 -16.88 -4.51
N GLU A 120 -1.56 -16.34 -5.53
CA GLU A 120 -1.11 -15.14 -6.24
C GLU A 120 -1.21 -13.89 -5.35
N GLN A 121 -2.31 -13.74 -4.60
CA GLN A 121 -2.53 -12.62 -3.69
C GLN A 121 -1.60 -12.70 -2.47
N ASP A 122 -1.34 -13.91 -1.99
CA ASP A 122 -0.39 -14.16 -0.90
C ASP A 122 1.05 -13.82 -1.33
N ALA A 123 1.46 -14.23 -2.52
CA ALA A 123 2.78 -13.89 -3.08
C ALA A 123 2.94 -12.37 -3.24
N GLU A 124 1.90 -11.68 -3.73
CA GLU A 124 1.90 -10.23 -3.86
C GLU A 124 2.00 -9.54 -2.49
N ALA A 125 1.26 -10.02 -1.49
CA ALA A 125 1.34 -9.49 -0.13
C ALA A 125 2.76 -9.62 0.44
N LEU A 126 3.43 -10.75 0.26
CA LEU A 126 4.81 -10.94 0.70
C LEU A 126 5.78 -10.01 -0.06
N ARG A 127 5.61 -9.84 -1.37
CA ARG A 127 6.41 -8.92 -2.17
C ARG A 127 6.36 -7.49 -1.62
N ILE A 128 5.17 -7.02 -1.25
CA ILE A 128 4.99 -5.67 -0.66
C ILE A 128 5.69 -5.58 0.70
N MET A 129 5.59 -6.62 1.53
CA MET A 129 6.21 -6.62 2.85
C MET A 129 7.74 -6.57 2.77
N GLU A 130 8.35 -7.17 1.75
CA GLU A 130 9.79 -7.11 1.52
C GLU A 130 10.30 -5.72 1.12
N MET A 131 9.41 -4.85 0.64
CA MET A 131 9.71 -3.46 0.28
C MET A 131 9.60 -2.48 1.47
N LEU A 132 9.17 -2.95 2.64
CA LEU A 132 8.97 -2.09 3.80
C LEU A 132 10.27 -1.39 4.22
N PRO A 133 10.21 -0.08 4.52
CA PRO A 133 11.36 0.67 5.02
C PRO A 133 11.65 0.32 6.49
N ILE A 134 12.70 0.94 7.03
CA ILE A 134 13.03 0.83 8.44
C ILE A 134 11.96 1.54 9.28
N PHE A 135 11.48 0.86 10.31
CA PHE A 135 10.52 1.36 11.31
C PHE A 135 11.26 2.02 12.48
N LYS A 136 10.55 2.80 13.26
CA LYS A 136 10.94 3.07 14.64
C LYS A 136 10.69 1.79 15.44
N SER A 137 11.73 1.22 16.07
CA SER A 137 11.60 -0.01 16.85
C SER A 137 10.70 0.18 18.09
N ALA A 138 10.05 -0.88 18.52
CA ALA A 138 9.35 -0.92 19.78
C ALA A 138 10.32 -0.73 20.97
N SER A 139 9.78 -0.26 22.10
CA SER A 139 10.58 -0.10 23.30
C SER A 139 9.79 -0.39 24.57
N ILE A 140 10.51 -0.88 25.61
CA ILE A 140 10.01 -1.06 26.97
C ILE A 140 10.96 -0.30 27.90
N ASN A 141 10.44 0.66 28.67
CA ASN A 141 11.24 1.50 29.57
C ASN A 141 12.44 2.17 28.86
N GLY A 142 12.26 2.59 27.60
CA GLY A 142 13.30 3.20 26.77
C GLY A 142 14.31 2.23 26.15
N MET A 143 14.25 0.93 26.45
CA MET A 143 15.08 -0.09 25.81
C MET A 143 14.39 -0.65 24.57
N ARG A 144 15.11 -0.70 23.45
CA ARG A 144 14.58 -1.25 22.19
C ARG A 144 14.36 -2.76 22.30
N VAL A 145 13.19 -3.21 21.81
CA VAL A 145 12.79 -4.63 21.82
C VAL A 145 12.31 -5.05 20.45
N LYS A 146 12.32 -6.37 20.21
CA LYS A 146 11.70 -6.96 19.02
C LYS A 146 10.19 -7.01 19.20
N SER A 147 9.44 -6.66 18.17
CA SER A 147 7.98 -6.73 18.19
C SER A 147 7.44 -7.34 16.92
N ALA A 148 6.33 -8.07 17.04
CA ALA A 148 5.55 -8.51 15.91
C ALA A 148 4.57 -7.40 15.50
N TYR A 149 4.38 -7.29 14.20
CA TYR A 149 3.42 -6.38 13.58
C TYR A 149 2.54 -7.20 12.63
N ILE A 150 1.26 -6.85 12.51
CA ILE A 150 0.34 -7.48 11.58
C ILE A 150 -0.20 -6.42 10.64
N ALA A 151 0.03 -6.59 9.35
CA ALA A 151 -0.44 -5.67 8.33
C ALA A 151 -1.44 -6.36 7.40
N PRO A 152 -2.62 -5.74 7.13
CA PRO A 152 -3.56 -6.20 6.14
C PRO A 152 -3.20 -5.69 4.75
N VAL A 153 -3.11 -6.58 3.78
CA VAL A 153 -3.03 -6.26 2.35
C VAL A 153 -4.40 -6.53 1.73
N LYS A 154 -5.07 -5.47 1.28
CA LYS A 154 -6.46 -5.53 0.81
C LYS A 154 -6.53 -5.67 -0.69
N PHE A 155 -7.19 -6.73 -1.16
CA PHE A 155 -7.50 -7.00 -2.55
C PHE A 155 -8.99 -6.76 -2.80
N LYS A 156 -9.38 -5.48 -2.90
CA LYS A 156 -10.74 -5.03 -3.19
C LYS A 156 -10.70 -4.14 -4.41
N TRP A 157 -11.08 -4.71 -5.54
CA TRP A 157 -11.20 -3.96 -6.77
C TRP A 157 -12.67 -3.58 -6.95
N LYS A 158 -12.98 -2.30 -7.00
CA LYS A 158 -14.27 -1.87 -7.53
C LYS A 158 -14.27 -2.27 -9.00
N HIS A 159 -15.27 -3.05 -9.41
CA HIS A 159 -15.54 -3.25 -10.81
C HIS A 159 -15.71 -1.86 -11.43
N MET A 160 -14.79 -1.43 -12.30
CA MET A 160 -15.07 -0.27 -13.13
C MET A 160 -16.31 -0.64 -13.95
N PRO A 161 -17.37 0.15 -13.97
CA PRO A 161 -18.44 -0.06 -14.92
C PRO A 161 -17.80 -0.14 -16.31
N ASP A 162 -18.28 -1.11 -17.12
CA ASP A 162 -17.83 -1.21 -18.52
C ASP A 162 -17.93 0.21 -19.12
N PRO A 163 -16.94 0.64 -19.92
CA PRO A 163 -17.06 1.90 -20.63
C PRO A 163 -18.42 1.92 -21.32
N GLU A 164 -19.18 2.98 -21.15
CA GLU A 164 -20.44 3.14 -21.88
C GLU A 164 -20.14 2.87 -23.36
N PRO A 165 -20.96 2.04 -24.04
CA PRO A 165 -20.75 1.81 -25.46
C PRO A 165 -20.69 3.17 -26.15
N GLU A 166 -19.63 3.37 -26.92
CA GLU A 166 -19.48 4.62 -27.68
C GLU A 166 -20.79 4.83 -28.44
N PRO A 167 -21.35 6.05 -28.39
CA PRO A 167 -22.56 6.34 -29.12
C PRO A 167 -22.36 5.93 -30.59
N GLU A 168 -23.19 5.02 -31.08
CA GLU A 168 -23.23 4.71 -32.52
C GLU A 168 -23.45 6.01 -33.27
N TYR A 169 -22.36 6.57 -33.78
CA TYR A 169 -22.47 7.65 -34.75
C TYR A 169 -23.06 7.06 -36.02
N ASN A 170 -24.40 7.13 -36.17
CA ASN A 170 -25.02 6.98 -37.44
C ASN A 170 -24.52 8.10 -38.33
N TYR A 171 -23.55 7.76 -39.15
CA TYR A 171 -23.24 8.57 -40.32
C TYR A 171 -24.42 8.49 -41.24
N ASP A 172 -25.35 9.40 -41.06
CA ASP A 172 -26.39 9.65 -42.09
C ASP A 172 -25.67 10.36 -43.23
N ASP A 173 -25.30 9.57 -44.25
CA ASP A 173 -24.66 10.03 -45.50
C ASP A 173 -25.59 10.91 -46.35
N SER A 174 -26.62 11.51 -45.78
CA SER A 174 -27.52 12.43 -46.44
C SER A 174 -27.07 13.88 -46.39
N TYR A 175 -25.76 14.14 -46.55
CA TYR A 175 -25.37 15.44 -47.05
C TYR A 175 -25.62 15.49 -48.56
N TYR A 176 -26.83 15.90 -48.89
CA TYR A 176 -27.18 16.36 -50.21
C TYR A 176 -26.19 17.47 -50.61
N TYR A 177 -25.38 17.18 -51.63
CA TYR A 177 -24.72 18.25 -52.37
C TYR A 177 -25.78 19.00 -53.10
N ASP A 178 -26.13 20.18 -52.58
CA ASP A 178 -26.93 21.18 -53.30
C ASP A 178 -25.98 21.94 -54.25
N ASP A 179 -25.94 21.41 -55.51
CA ASP A 179 -25.19 22.00 -56.64
C ASP A 179 -26.00 23.16 -57.25
N ASP A 180 -26.28 24.23 -56.48
CA ASP A 180 -26.90 25.42 -57.03
C ASP A 180 -26.30 26.69 -56.44
N TYR A 181 -25.07 27.05 -56.84
CA TYR A 181 -24.62 28.43 -56.88
C TYR A 181 -23.60 28.69 -57.98
N TRP A 182 -24.10 28.81 -59.22
CA TRP A 182 -23.48 29.58 -60.29
C TRP A 182 -24.49 30.71 -60.69
N TRP A 183 -24.20 31.92 -60.25
CA TRP A 183 -24.36 33.19 -60.98
C TRP A 183 -23.66 34.30 -60.20
#